data_1522c5ff4e37b2b9551e07f9f6a0c7ed
#
_entry.id   1522c5ff4e37b2b9551e07f9f6a0c7ed
#
_cell.length_a   1.000
_cell.length_b   1.000
_cell.length_c   1.000
_cell.angle_alpha   90.00
_cell.angle_beta   90.00
_cell.angle_gamma   90.00
#
_symmetry.space_group_name_H-M   'P 1'
#
loop_
_entity.id
_entity.type
_entity.pdbx_description
1 polymer ?
#
loop_
_entity_poly.entity_id
_entity_poly.type
_entity_poly.pdbx_seq_one_letter_code
_entity_poly.pdbx_strand_id
1 'polypeptide(L)'
;TSGTSGPVSAANSLVGSTAGDQVGYYSDYTPLYALSNGDYVVGSPYWDNSAIVDAGAVTWGSGTTGTTGQITMENSVLGTAADGGTSMWWWGGYDSVNDQLVVGRPADNIVTLFRLVEFDYSVFLPVILKNAP
;
A
#
# COMPACT_ATOMS: atom_id res chain seq x y z
N THR A 1 -1.17 20.39 -8.58
CA THR A 1 0.00 19.62 -8.07
C THR A 1 0.89 19.24 -9.23
N SER A 2 2.16 19.63 -9.19
CA SER A 2 3.16 19.19 -10.14
C SER A 2 3.52 17.74 -9.81
N GLY A 3 3.56 16.88 -10.81
CA GLY A 3 4.04 15.51 -10.65
C GLY A 3 5.51 15.47 -10.22
N THR A 4 5.97 14.30 -9.85
CA THR A 4 7.37 14.05 -9.48
C THR A 4 8.27 14.17 -10.70
N SER A 5 9.45 14.76 -10.53
CA SER A 5 10.46 14.92 -11.58
C SER A 5 11.82 14.38 -11.08
N GLY A 6 12.70 14.07 -12.04
CA GLY A 6 14.05 13.56 -11.77
C GLY A 6 14.18 12.05 -11.96
N PRO A 7 15.37 11.47 -11.71
CA PRO A 7 15.58 10.04 -11.77
C PRO A 7 14.69 9.27 -10.77
N VAL A 8 14.13 8.14 -11.20
CA VAL A 8 13.30 7.29 -10.34
C VAL A 8 14.11 6.78 -9.15
N SER A 9 13.59 6.96 -7.96
CA SER A 9 14.22 6.54 -6.70
C SER A 9 13.17 6.39 -5.59
N ALA A 10 13.55 5.80 -4.47
CA ALA A 10 12.68 5.71 -3.30
C ALA A 10 12.27 7.08 -2.71
N ALA A 11 12.98 8.15 -3.07
CA ALA A 11 12.63 9.50 -2.62
C ALA A 11 11.44 10.10 -3.38
N ASN A 12 11.11 9.56 -4.55
CA ASN A 12 10.07 10.12 -5.43
C ASN A 12 9.12 9.07 -6.04
N SER A 13 9.29 7.80 -5.71
CA SER A 13 8.52 6.71 -6.29
C SER A 13 8.30 5.60 -5.26
N LEU A 14 7.21 4.86 -5.40
CA LEU A 14 7.05 3.57 -4.73
C LEU A 14 7.98 2.56 -5.39
N VAL A 15 8.80 1.89 -4.63
CA VAL A 15 9.81 0.96 -5.14
C VAL A 15 9.73 -0.40 -4.43
N GLY A 16 10.16 -1.43 -5.14
CA GLY A 16 10.37 -2.76 -4.57
C GLY A 16 11.65 -2.83 -3.72
N SER A 17 11.86 -3.96 -3.08
CA SER A 17 13.01 -4.26 -2.23
C SER A 17 14.03 -5.17 -2.91
N THR A 18 13.60 -5.97 -3.88
CA THR A 18 14.41 -6.93 -4.62
C THR A 18 14.26 -6.78 -6.13
N ALA A 19 15.22 -7.33 -6.87
CA ALA A 19 15.13 -7.38 -8.32
C ALA A 19 14.04 -8.37 -8.73
N GLY A 20 13.10 -7.92 -9.57
CA GLY A 20 11.99 -8.78 -10.02
C GLY A 20 10.66 -8.49 -9.34
N ASP A 21 10.60 -7.66 -8.30
CA ASP A 21 9.36 -7.28 -7.58
C ASP A 21 8.26 -6.70 -8.48
N GLN A 22 8.61 -6.17 -9.64
CA GLN A 22 7.68 -5.65 -10.66
C GLN A 22 6.54 -4.81 -10.05
N VAL A 23 6.90 -3.83 -9.23
CA VAL A 23 5.93 -2.96 -8.53
C VAL A 23 4.95 -2.33 -9.52
N GLY A 24 3.65 -2.52 -9.27
CA GLY A 24 2.60 -1.99 -10.12
C GLY A 24 2.48 -2.69 -11.49
N TYR A 25 2.96 -3.92 -11.63
CA TYR A 25 2.80 -4.71 -12.84
C TYR A 25 1.91 -5.94 -12.60
N TYR A 26 0.96 -6.17 -13.50
CA TYR A 26 0.18 -7.40 -13.58
C TYR A 26 -0.18 -7.67 -15.05
N SER A 27 0.06 -8.88 -15.53
CA SER A 27 -0.02 -9.21 -16.96
C SER A 27 -1.41 -9.05 -17.59
N ASP A 28 -2.46 -9.31 -16.81
CA ASP A 28 -3.82 -9.45 -17.33
C ASP A 28 -4.81 -8.38 -16.82
N TYR A 29 -4.42 -7.57 -15.83
CA TYR A 29 -5.30 -6.59 -15.19
C TYR A 29 -4.59 -5.28 -14.90
N THR A 30 -5.37 -4.22 -14.73
CA THR A 30 -4.84 -2.92 -14.30
C THR A 30 -4.40 -3.01 -12.84
N PRO A 31 -3.10 -2.87 -12.54
CA PRO A 31 -2.59 -2.96 -11.17
C PRO A 31 -2.91 -1.73 -10.33
N LEU A 32 -3.38 -0.66 -10.97
CA LEU A 32 -3.71 0.63 -10.35
C LEU A 32 -5.22 0.81 -10.30
N TYR A 33 -5.75 1.13 -9.14
CA TYR A 33 -7.17 1.39 -8.95
C TYR A 33 -7.40 2.66 -8.13
N ALA A 34 -8.15 3.62 -8.69
CA ALA A 34 -8.52 4.85 -7.99
C ALA A 34 -9.66 4.59 -7.00
N LEU A 35 -9.55 5.12 -5.80
CA LEU A 35 -10.56 5.04 -4.76
C LEU A 35 -11.47 6.27 -4.78
N SER A 36 -12.70 6.13 -4.26
CA SER A 36 -13.68 7.24 -4.25
C SER A 36 -13.31 8.39 -3.31
N ASN A 37 -12.39 8.17 -2.36
CA ASN A 37 -11.85 9.22 -1.49
C ASN A 37 -10.74 10.07 -2.15
N GLY A 38 -10.34 9.72 -3.38
CA GLY A 38 -9.27 10.39 -4.11
C GLY A 38 -7.90 9.71 -4.00
N ASP A 39 -7.77 8.69 -3.19
CA ASP A 39 -6.58 7.85 -3.08
C ASP A 39 -6.53 6.79 -4.19
N TYR A 40 -5.53 5.93 -4.16
CA TYR A 40 -5.38 4.86 -5.13
C TYR A 40 -4.74 3.61 -4.50
N VAL A 41 -4.90 2.50 -5.18
CA VAL A 41 -4.30 1.21 -4.79
C VAL A 41 -3.35 0.75 -5.89
N VAL A 42 -2.20 0.22 -5.48
CA VAL A 42 -1.20 -0.39 -6.36
C VAL A 42 -1.08 -1.87 -6.01
N GLY A 43 -1.43 -2.74 -6.94
CA GLY A 43 -1.17 -4.18 -6.82
C GLY A 43 0.22 -4.53 -7.32
N SER A 44 0.95 -5.34 -6.59
CA SER A 44 2.30 -5.81 -6.91
C SER A 44 2.41 -7.30 -6.64
N PRO A 45 1.83 -8.15 -7.49
CA PRO A 45 1.70 -9.60 -7.23
C PRO A 45 3.05 -10.34 -7.18
N TYR A 46 4.08 -9.81 -7.83
CA TYR A 46 5.42 -10.41 -7.87
C TYR A 46 6.38 -9.86 -6.81
N TRP A 47 5.86 -9.06 -5.87
CA TRP A 47 6.68 -8.51 -4.79
C TRP A 47 7.08 -9.60 -3.79
N ASP A 48 8.38 -9.61 -3.43
CA ASP A 48 8.96 -10.57 -2.49
C ASP A 48 8.85 -10.06 -1.04
N ASN A 49 8.25 -10.84 -0.17
CA ASN A 49 8.27 -10.56 1.26
C ASN A 49 9.51 -11.20 1.90
N SER A 50 10.62 -10.49 1.84
CA SER A 50 11.93 -11.01 2.27
C SER A 50 12.32 -12.30 1.50
N ALA A 51 12.35 -13.44 2.16
CA ALA A 51 12.66 -14.74 1.55
C ALA A 51 11.43 -15.42 0.92
N ILE A 52 10.24 -14.83 1.03
CA ILE A 52 9.00 -15.40 0.46
C ILE A 52 8.81 -14.81 -0.92
N VAL A 53 9.14 -15.60 -1.95
CA VAL A 53 9.09 -15.20 -3.35
C VAL A 53 7.65 -15.03 -3.81
N ASP A 54 7.40 -13.97 -4.60
CA ASP A 54 6.10 -13.64 -5.20
C ASP A 54 4.93 -13.68 -4.21
N ALA A 55 5.20 -13.26 -2.96
CA ALA A 55 4.18 -13.19 -1.90
C ALA A 55 3.08 -12.20 -2.23
N GLY A 56 3.44 -11.14 -2.94
CA GLY A 56 2.57 -10.06 -3.36
C GLY A 56 2.33 -8.99 -2.30
N ALA A 57 1.97 -7.82 -2.78
CA ALA A 57 1.60 -6.67 -1.95
C ALA A 57 0.47 -5.87 -2.59
N VAL A 58 -0.38 -5.29 -1.75
CA VAL A 58 -1.41 -4.33 -2.14
C VAL A 58 -1.17 -3.06 -1.37
N THR A 59 -0.67 -2.03 -2.04
CA THR A 59 -0.25 -0.76 -1.44
C THR A 59 -1.36 0.28 -1.57
N TRP A 60 -1.66 0.98 -0.48
CA TRP A 60 -2.53 2.16 -0.49
C TRP A 60 -1.68 3.40 -0.76
N GLY A 61 -2.03 4.16 -1.79
CA GLY A 61 -1.37 5.39 -2.16
C GLY A 61 -2.24 6.61 -1.90
N SER A 62 -1.65 7.64 -1.29
CA SER A 62 -2.32 8.92 -1.08
C SER A 62 -2.46 9.68 -2.39
N GLY A 63 -3.70 10.05 -2.75
CA GLY A 63 -3.97 10.90 -3.91
C GLY A 63 -3.54 12.36 -3.73
N THR A 64 -3.24 12.78 -2.51
CA THR A 64 -2.83 14.15 -2.17
C THR A 64 -1.32 14.33 -2.16
N THR A 65 -0.62 13.42 -1.46
CA THR A 65 0.84 13.51 -1.26
C THR A 65 1.63 12.56 -2.15
N GLY A 66 0.97 11.58 -2.76
CA GLY A 66 1.61 10.46 -3.41
C GLY A 66 2.12 9.43 -2.40
N THR A 67 2.71 8.36 -2.90
CA THR A 67 3.35 7.33 -2.07
C THR A 67 4.75 7.08 -2.60
N THR A 68 5.73 7.19 -1.72
CA THR A 68 7.14 7.01 -2.04
C THR A 68 7.80 6.05 -1.05
N GLY A 69 9.00 5.60 -1.37
CA GLY A 69 9.73 4.64 -0.54
C GLY A 69 9.40 3.19 -0.87
N GLN A 70 9.81 2.30 -0.01
CA GLN A 70 9.60 0.86 -0.19
C GLN A 70 8.19 0.43 0.21
N ILE A 71 7.76 -0.69 -0.35
CA ILE A 71 6.58 -1.43 0.11
C ILE A 71 6.88 -1.98 1.51
N THR A 72 6.01 -1.65 2.47
CA THR A 72 6.10 -2.07 3.88
C THR A 72 4.73 -2.37 4.45
N MET A 73 4.68 -2.99 5.64
CA MET A 73 3.41 -3.23 6.34
C MET A 73 2.68 -1.95 6.78
N GLU A 74 3.35 -0.79 6.76
CA GLU A 74 2.75 0.50 7.12
C GLU A 74 1.92 1.09 5.99
N ASN A 75 2.28 0.79 4.74
CA ASN A 75 1.59 1.30 3.56
C ASN A 75 0.87 0.22 2.73
N SER A 76 1.01 -1.05 3.09
CA SER A 76 0.55 -2.17 2.26
C SER A 76 0.04 -3.35 3.06
N VAL A 77 -0.88 -4.08 2.45
CA VAL A 77 -1.21 -5.45 2.84
C VAL A 77 -0.22 -6.38 2.14
N LEU A 78 0.56 -7.12 2.91
CA LEU A 78 1.61 -8.01 2.41
C LEU A 78 1.14 -9.47 2.40
N GLY A 79 1.45 -10.20 1.32
CA GLY A 79 1.30 -11.64 1.29
C GLY A 79 2.35 -12.34 2.17
N THR A 80 2.02 -13.54 2.65
CA THR A 80 2.91 -14.37 3.48
C THR A 80 3.04 -15.80 2.96
N ALA A 81 2.42 -16.12 1.83
CA ALA A 81 2.57 -17.39 1.12
C ALA A 81 3.37 -17.18 -0.16
N ALA A 82 4.33 -18.07 -0.44
CA ALA A 82 5.08 -18.05 -1.68
C ALA A 82 4.14 -18.23 -2.88
N ASP A 83 4.42 -17.54 -3.99
CA ASP A 83 3.60 -17.50 -5.20
C ASP A 83 2.14 -17.06 -4.97
N GLY A 84 1.85 -16.48 -3.80
CA GLY A 84 0.50 -16.10 -3.38
C GLY A 84 -0.01 -14.79 -3.97
N GLY A 85 0.88 -13.93 -4.44
CA GLY A 85 0.56 -12.57 -4.86
C GLY A 85 -0.42 -12.48 -6.03
N THR A 86 -0.33 -13.39 -7.00
CA THR A 86 -1.23 -13.43 -8.16
C THR A 86 -2.68 -13.79 -7.78
N SER A 87 -2.90 -14.38 -6.61
CA SER A 87 -4.22 -14.71 -6.08
C SER A 87 -4.81 -13.61 -5.19
N MET A 88 -4.03 -12.60 -4.82
CA MET A 88 -4.54 -11.49 -3.99
C MET A 88 -5.64 -10.74 -4.73
N TRP A 89 -6.65 -10.33 -3.98
CA TRP A 89 -7.83 -9.68 -4.56
C TRP A 89 -8.16 -8.40 -3.78
N TRP A 90 -8.33 -7.27 -4.49
CA TRP A 90 -8.62 -5.95 -3.92
C TRP A 90 -9.60 -5.11 -4.77
N TRP A 91 -10.00 -5.59 -5.96
CA TRP A 91 -10.93 -4.87 -6.83
C TRP A 91 -12.30 -4.74 -6.18
N GLY A 92 -12.78 -3.50 -6.04
CA GLY A 92 -14.03 -3.22 -5.37
C GLY A 92 -14.00 -3.46 -3.86
N GLY A 93 -12.80 -3.69 -3.29
CA GLY A 93 -12.62 -3.91 -1.85
C GLY A 93 -12.57 -2.63 -1.01
N TYR A 94 -12.73 -1.45 -1.60
CA TYR A 94 -12.76 -0.23 -0.82
C TYR A 94 -14.12 0.01 -0.17
N ASP A 95 -14.14 0.02 1.15
CA ASP A 95 -15.27 0.40 1.99
C ASP A 95 -15.21 1.90 2.29
N SER A 96 -15.98 2.68 1.52
CA SER A 96 -16.01 4.14 1.63
C SER A 96 -16.69 4.67 2.90
N VAL A 97 -17.43 3.83 3.61
CA VAL A 97 -18.11 4.20 4.86
C VAL A 97 -17.12 4.20 6.02
N ASN A 98 -16.24 3.20 6.05
CA ASN A 98 -15.25 3.03 7.10
C ASN A 98 -13.85 3.48 6.68
N ASP A 99 -13.67 3.95 5.43
CA ASP A 99 -12.40 4.35 4.85
C ASP A 99 -11.33 3.27 5.02
N GLN A 100 -11.61 2.07 4.53
CA GLN A 100 -10.75 0.92 4.66
C GLN A 100 -10.73 0.08 3.38
N LEU A 101 -9.62 -0.59 3.14
CA LEU A 101 -9.44 -1.51 2.04
C LEU A 101 -9.61 -2.95 2.53
N VAL A 102 -10.41 -3.71 1.82
CA VAL A 102 -10.60 -5.14 2.05
C VAL A 102 -9.77 -5.90 1.03
N VAL A 103 -8.80 -6.67 1.49
CA VAL A 103 -7.91 -7.44 0.63
C VAL A 103 -8.07 -8.93 0.91
N GLY A 104 -8.51 -9.67 -0.09
CA GLY A 104 -8.51 -11.12 -0.07
C GLY A 104 -7.09 -11.66 -0.30
N ARG A 105 -6.68 -12.59 0.54
CA ARG A 105 -5.38 -13.28 0.46
C ARG A 105 -5.62 -14.79 0.49
N PRO A 106 -6.12 -15.37 -0.62
CA PRO A 106 -6.52 -16.80 -0.64
C PRO A 106 -5.38 -17.77 -0.33
N ALA A 107 -4.16 -17.48 -0.79
CA ALA A 107 -2.99 -18.31 -0.52
C ALA A 107 -2.64 -18.34 0.98
N ASP A 108 -2.95 -17.29 1.72
CA ASP A 108 -2.79 -17.19 3.17
C ASP A 108 -4.05 -17.66 3.94
N ASN A 109 -5.15 -17.97 3.23
CA ASN A 109 -6.46 -18.34 3.79
C ASN A 109 -7.07 -17.25 4.70
N ILE A 110 -6.88 -15.97 4.37
CA ILE A 110 -7.40 -14.83 5.15
C ILE A 110 -7.91 -13.69 4.28
N VAL A 111 -8.70 -12.82 4.90
CA VAL A 111 -9.07 -11.49 4.39
C VAL A 111 -8.53 -10.45 5.37
N THR A 112 -7.85 -9.44 4.84
CA THR A 112 -7.27 -8.36 5.63
C THR A 112 -8.06 -7.07 5.42
N LEU A 113 -8.41 -6.41 6.53
CA LEU A 113 -8.92 -5.03 6.53
C LEU A 113 -7.73 -4.11 6.79
N PHE A 114 -7.52 -3.15 5.90
CA PHE A 114 -6.38 -2.25 5.97
C PHE A 114 -6.85 -0.80 5.94
N ARG A 115 -6.30 0.02 6.82
CA ARG A 115 -6.52 1.47 6.86
C ARG A 115 -5.18 2.16 7.02
N LEU A 116 -4.96 3.22 6.25
CA LEU A 116 -3.87 4.14 6.55
C LEU A 116 -4.19 4.88 7.84
N VAL A 117 -3.30 4.78 8.82
CA VAL A 117 -3.38 5.60 10.04
C VAL A 117 -2.56 6.84 9.79
N GLU A 118 -3.22 7.96 9.49
CA GLU A 118 -2.56 9.24 9.51
C GLU A 118 -2.38 9.67 10.98
N PHE A 119 -1.13 9.84 11.40
CA PHE A 119 -0.82 10.43 12.70
C PHE A 119 -1.11 11.93 12.64
N ASP A 120 -2.23 12.34 13.21
CA ASP A 120 -2.51 13.76 13.41
C ASP A 120 -1.77 14.28 14.63
N TYR A 121 -0.56 14.77 14.40
CA TYR A 121 0.25 15.41 15.45
C TYR A 121 -0.43 16.60 16.12
N SER A 122 -1.41 17.22 15.48
CA SER A 122 -2.12 18.36 16.05
C SER A 122 -2.96 17.97 17.27
N VAL A 123 -3.41 16.72 17.36
CA VAL A 123 -4.17 16.19 18.49
C VAL A 123 -3.30 15.99 19.73
N PHE A 124 -2.00 15.71 19.56
CA PHE A 124 -1.08 15.45 20.67
C PHE A 124 -0.45 16.72 21.24
N LEU A 125 -0.16 17.74 20.40
CA LEU A 125 0.49 18.98 20.82
C LEU A 125 -0.26 19.71 21.97
N PRO A 126 -1.57 19.94 21.92
CA PRO A 126 -2.30 20.58 23.00
C PRO A 126 -2.24 19.82 24.32
N VAL A 127 -2.23 18.49 24.28
CA VAL A 127 -2.14 17.63 25.48
C VAL A 127 -0.75 17.73 26.10
N ILE A 128 0.32 17.70 25.30
CA ILE A 128 1.70 17.83 25.74
C ILE A 128 1.93 19.21 26.37
N LEU A 129 1.47 20.29 25.71
CA LEU A 129 1.62 21.67 26.20
C LEU A 129 0.80 21.90 27.47
N LYS A 130 -0.36 21.28 27.62
CA LYS A 130 -1.22 21.41 28.83
C LYS A 130 -0.59 20.79 30.07
N ASN A 131 0.22 19.75 29.91
CA ASN A 131 0.88 19.03 30.98
C ASN A 131 2.36 19.46 31.15
N ALA A 132 2.85 20.40 30.37
CA ALA A 132 4.18 20.96 30.53
C ALA A 132 4.20 21.84 31.82
N PRO A 133 5.24 21.71 32.68
CA PRO A 133 5.39 22.54 33.87
C PRO A 133 5.62 24.02 33.54
#